data_661fdd5c47447f6c15a606bea3701063
#
_entry.id   661fdd5c47447f6c15a606bea3701063
#
_cell.length_a   1.000
_cell.length_b   1.000
_cell.length_c   1.000
_cell.angle_alpha   90.00
_cell.angle_beta   90.00
_cell.angle_gamma   90.00
#
_symmetry.space_group_name_H-M   'P 1'
#
loop_
_entity.id
_entity.type
_entity.pdbx_description
1 polymer ?
#
loop_
_entity_poly.entity_id
_entity_poly.type
_entity_poly.pdbx_seq_one_letter_code
_entity_poly.pdbx_strand_id
1 'polypeptide(L)'
;NLDKALEFYVDFLGFKIERDPAISETPWISEVVGYENVKMRQAYVGVGDGHSIELIEYMRPRGEKRSDQHDRNRPGSAHAAMVVDSVPEWRKLLEARGIETYGPTYERDLEYPWARHAIYFQDPDGNWLEMISRDPKPEGSTHN
;
A
#
# COMPACT_ATOMS: atom_id res chain seq x y z
N ASN A 1 -11.81 -4.51 -5.89
CA ASN A 1 -11.79 -5.63 -6.86
C ASN A 1 -10.43 -6.33 -6.78
N LEU A 2 -10.44 -7.63 -6.38
CA LEU A 2 -9.21 -8.38 -6.10
C LEU A 2 -8.29 -8.51 -7.33
N ASP A 3 -8.84 -8.70 -8.52
CA ASP A 3 -8.01 -8.86 -9.72
C ASP A 3 -7.25 -7.57 -10.05
N LYS A 4 -7.89 -6.40 -9.93
CA LYS A 4 -7.23 -5.09 -10.08
C LYS A 4 -6.21 -4.82 -8.98
N ALA A 5 -6.49 -5.25 -7.74
CA ALA A 5 -5.54 -5.13 -6.66
C ALA A 5 -4.30 -6.01 -6.92
N LEU A 6 -4.48 -7.25 -7.38
CA LEU A 6 -3.36 -8.13 -7.73
C LEU A 6 -2.52 -7.57 -8.88
N GLU A 7 -3.15 -7.07 -9.94
CA GLU A 7 -2.45 -6.38 -11.03
C GLU A 7 -1.58 -5.22 -10.49
N PHE A 8 -2.12 -4.45 -9.56
CA PHE A 8 -1.40 -3.32 -8.96
C PHE A 8 -0.28 -3.77 -8.02
N TYR A 9 -0.58 -4.61 -7.04
CA TYR A 9 0.40 -5.01 -6.03
C TYR A 9 1.45 -5.99 -6.57
N VAL A 10 1.05 -6.95 -7.40
CA VAL A 10 1.95 -8.01 -7.89
C VAL A 10 2.64 -7.58 -9.19
N ASP A 11 1.86 -7.25 -10.23
CA ASP A 11 2.43 -7.01 -11.55
C ASP A 11 3.13 -5.66 -11.66
N PHE A 12 2.67 -4.66 -10.89
CA PHE A 12 3.27 -3.32 -10.93
C PHE A 12 4.23 -3.05 -9.77
N LEU A 13 3.80 -3.24 -8.51
CA LEU A 13 4.67 -2.96 -7.36
C LEU A 13 5.70 -4.07 -7.10
N GLY A 14 5.55 -5.25 -7.74
CA GLY A 14 6.49 -6.36 -7.62
C GLY A 14 6.34 -7.21 -6.35
N PHE A 15 5.21 -7.13 -5.67
CA PHE A 15 4.91 -8.02 -4.56
C PHE A 15 4.73 -9.46 -5.04
N LYS A 16 4.98 -10.40 -4.17
CA LYS A 16 4.76 -11.83 -4.44
C LYS A 16 3.46 -12.29 -3.81
N ILE A 17 2.74 -13.19 -4.49
CA ILE A 17 1.62 -13.87 -3.88
C ILE A 17 2.19 -14.86 -2.85
N GLU A 18 1.84 -14.67 -1.58
CA GLU A 18 2.23 -15.54 -0.46
C GLU A 18 1.13 -16.56 -0.14
N ARG A 19 -0.11 -16.21 -0.43
CA ARG A 19 -1.25 -17.11 -0.41
C ARG A 19 -2.14 -16.82 -1.61
N ASP A 20 -2.40 -17.85 -2.40
CA ASP A 20 -3.22 -17.78 -3.60
C ASP A 20 -4.65 -17.27 -3.31
N PRO A 21 -5.27 -16.59 -4.30
CA PRO A 21 -6.64 -16.15 -4.18
C PRO A 21 -7.60 -17.29 -3.83
N ALA A 22 -8.37 -17.12 -2.77
CA ALA A 22 -9.34 -18.08 -2.31
C ALA A 22 -10.70 -17.43 -2.00
N ILE A 23 -11.77 -18.20 -2.11
CA ILE A 23 -13.11 -17.79 -1.72
C ILE A 23 -13.39 -18.31 -0.32
N SER A 24 -13.88 -17.43 0.55
CA SER A 24 -14.40 -17.76 1.87
C SER A 24 -15.88 -17.45 1.93
N GLU A 25 -16.69 -18.48 2.26
CA GLU A 25 -18.16 -18.41 2.37
C GLU A 25 -18.62 -19.41 3.43
N THR A 26 -18.28 -19.17 4.69
CA THR A 26 -18.63 -20.05 5.81
C THR A 26 -19.33 -19.27 6.92
N PRO A 27 -20.15 -19.92 7.78
CA PRO A 27 -20.71 -19.26 8.96
C PRO A 27 -19.63 -18.63 9.83
N TRP A 28 -18.51 -19.32 10.02
CA TRP A 28 -17.38 -18.84 10.81
C TRP A 28 -16.82 -17.52 10.29
N ILE A 29 -16.60 -17.38 8.97
CA ILE A 29 -16.07 -16.12 8.43
C ILE A 29 -17.08 -14.97 8.58
N SER A 30 -18.40 -15.27 8.51
CA SER A 30 -19.44 -14.27 8.77
C SER A 30 -19.39 -13.75 10.20
N GLU A 31 -19.15 -14.62 11.18
CA GLU A 31 -18.95 -14.22 12.58
C GLU A 31 -17.68 -13.40 12.76
N VAL A 32 -16.55 -13.82 12.15
CA VAL A 32 -15.26 -13.12 12.26
C VAL A 32 -15.34 -11.69 11.75
N VAL A 33 -15.96 -11.47 10.59
CA VAL A 33 -16.03 -10.12 10.00
C VAL A 33 -17.27 -9.32 10.39
N GLY A 34 -18.20 -9.92 11.12
CA GLY A 34 -19.39 -9.24 11.68
C GLY A 34 -20.48 -8.90 10.66
N TYR A 35 -20.54 -9.60 9.52
CA TYR A 35 -21.59 -9.46 8.54
C TYR A 35 -22.31 -10.79 8.30
N GLU A 36 -23.61 -10.75 8.05
CA GLU A 36 -24.39 -11.96 7.73
C GLU A 36 -24.11 -12.47 6.32
N ASN A 37 -24.03 -13.79 6.16
CA ASN A 37 -23.94 -14.47 4.87
C ASN A 37 -22.79 -13.96 3.98
N VAL A 38 -21.61 -13.75 4.58
CA VAL A 38 -20.44 -13.23 3.87
C VAL A 38 -19.98 -14.19 2.78
N LYS A 39 -19.65 -13.60 1.64
CA LYS A 39 -18.83 -14.20 0.61
C LYS A 39 -17.72 -13.23 0.23
N MET A 40 -16.48 -13.64 0.38
CA MET A 40 -15.34 -12.79 0.02
C MET A 40 -14.27 -13.58 -0.72
N ARG A 41 -13.50 -12.88 -1.54
CA ARG A 41 -12.23 -13.37 -2.10
C ARG A 41 -11.11 -12.68 -1.34
N GLN A 42 -10.04 -13.42 -1.09
CA GLN A 42 -8.87 -12.89 -0.39
C GLN A 42 -7.58 -13.48 -0.94
N ALA A 43 -6.53 -12.70 -0.91
CA ALA A 43 -5.16 -13.11 -1.23
C ALA A 43 -4.19 -12.42 -0.28
N TYR A 44 -3.02 -13.02 -0.06
CA TYR A 44 -1.95 -12.41 0.70
C TYR A 44 -0.78 -12.11 -0.23
N VAL A 45 -0.30 -10.89 -0.17
CA VAL A 45 0.83 -10.43 -0.96
C VAL A 45 1.90 -9.81 -0.05
N GLY A 46 3.16 -10.00 -0.38
CA GLY A 46 4.27 -9.49 0.43
C GLY A 46 5.56 -9.38 -0.35
N VAL A 47 6.61 -8.90 0.30
CA VAL A 47 7.95 -8.75 -0.29
C VAL A 47 8.92 -9.85 0.18
N GLY A 48 8.43 -10.81 0.99
CA GLY A 48 9.21 -11.93 1.50
C GLY A 48 10.04 -11.59 2.74
N ASP A 49 9.68 -10.54 3.45
CA ASP A 49 10.33 -10.08 4.70
C ASP A 49 9.58 -10.52 5.97
N GLY A 50 8.53 -11.34 5.82
CA GLY A 50 7.67 -11.81 6.90
C GLY A 50 6.46 -10.93 7.17
N HIS A 51 6.24 -9.87 6.37
CA HIS A 51 5.06 -9.02 6.43
C HIS A 51 4.21 -9.21 5.18
N SER A 52 2.90 -9.30 5.36
CA SER A 52 1.95 -9.49 4.27
C SER A 52 0.85 -8.44 4.33
N ILE A 53 0.34 -8.08 3.17
CA ILE A 53 -0.92 -7.34 3.01
C ILE A 53 -1.99 -8.35 2.62
N GLU A 54 -3.06 -8.44 3.39
CA GLU A 54 -4.26 -9.17 3.02
C GLU A 54 -5.14 -8.29 2.13
N LEU A 55 -5.33 -8.72 0.90
CA LEU A 55 -6.22 -8.09 -0.06
C LEU A 55 -7.57 -8.78 0.00
N ILE A 56 -8.63 -8.03 0.31
CA ILE A 56 -9.97 -8.58 0.50
C ILE A 56 -10.96 -7.91 -0.46
N GLU A 57 -11.72 -8.72 -1.19
CA GLU A 57 -12.88 -8.30 -1.94
C GLU A 57 -14.14 -8.88 -1.33
N TYR A 58 -15.01 -8.05 -0.78
CA TYR A 58 -16.33 -8.45 -0.34
C TYR A 58 -17.26 -8.59 -1.54
N MET A 59 -17.62 -9.84 -1.87
CA MET A 59 -18.60 -10.15 -2.92
C MET A 59 -20.03 -10.00 -2.39
N ARG A 60 -20.24 -10.31 -1.08
CA ARG A 60 -21.47 -10.16 -0.33
C ARG A 60 -21.18 -10.00 1.17
N PRO A 61 -21.73 -8.93 1.86
CA PRO A 61 -22.35 -7.78 1.22
C PRO A 61 -21.31 -6.97 0.44
N ARG A 62 -21.72 -6.38 -0.68
CA ARG A 62 -20.86 -5.41 -1.39
C ARG A 62 -20.88 -4.07 -0.66
N GLY A 63 -19.71 -3.55 -0.37
CA GLY A 63 -19.56 -2.17 0.09
C GLY A 63 -19.78 -1.17 -1.05
N GLU A 64 -20.28 0.01 -0.71
CA GLU A 64 -20.33 1.13 -1.64
C GLU A 64 -18.92 1.73 -1.79
N LYS A 65 -18.63 2.22 -3.00
CA LYS A 65 -17.38 2.97 -3.22
C LYS A 65 -17.44 4.24 -2.38
N ARG A 66 -16.36 4.55 -1.70
CA ARG A 66 -16.24 5.83 -0.96
C ARG A 66 -16.51 7.00 -1.92
N SER A 67 -17.37 7.89 -1.49
CA SER A 67 -17.77 9.08 -2.28
C SER A 67 -16.83 10.26 -2.10
N ASP A 68 -15.98 10.25 -1.07
CA ASP A 68 -15.06 11.32 -0.72
C ASP A 68 -13.60 10.87 -0.82
N GLN A 69 -12.76 11.81 -1.20
CA GLN A 69 -11.33 11.65 -1.11
C GLN A 69 -10.96 11.57 0.39
N HIS A 70 -10.41 10.44 0.79
CA HIS A 70 -10.09 10.21 2.19
C HIS A 70 -8.84 10.98 2.60
N ASP A 71 -9.04 12.09 3.32
CA ASP A 71 -7.93 12.90 3.83
C ASP A 71 -7.10 12.11 4.84
N ARG A 72 -5.79 12.07 4.63
CA ARG A 72 -4.84 11.36 5.49
C ARG A 72 -4.79 11.87 6.93
N ASN A 73 -5.17 13.13 7.15
CA ASN A 73 -5.14 13.78 8.47
C ASN A 73 -6.39 13.52 9.32
N ARG A 74 -7.37 12.76 8.83
CA ARG A 74 -8.57 12.46 9.60
C ARG A 74 -8.29 11.33 10.60
N PRO A 75 -8.78 11.42 11.84
CA PRO A 75 -8.72 10.30 12.78
C PRO A 75 -9.35 9.04 12.17
N GLY A 76 -8.68 7.90 12.30
CA GLY A 76 -9.09 6.64 11.68
C GLY A 76 -8.52 6.41 10.28
N SER A 77 -7.81 7.38 9.70
CA SER A 77 -7.02 7.16 8.49
C SER A 77 -5.77 6.33 8.81
N ALA A 78 -5.46 5.41 7.92
CA ALA A 78 -4.24 4.61 7.97
C ALA A 78 -3.61 4.54 6.58
N HIS A 79 -2.32 4.24 6.52
CA HIS A 79 -1.60 3.93 5.29
C HIS A 79 -0.56 2.85 5.54
N ALA A 80 -0.14 2.20 4.48
CA ALA A 80 1.02 1.29 4.51
C ALA A 80 2.23 2.01 3.90
N ALA A 81 3.38 1.94 4.60
CA ALA A 81 4.63 2.51 4.12
C ALA A 81 5.59 1.42 3.64
N MET A 82 6.27 1.66 2.54
CA MET A 82 7.25 0.77 1.92
C MET A 82 8.59 1.49 1.81
N VAL A 83 9.66 0.79 2.18
CA VAL A 83 11.03 1.27 1.91
C VAL A 83 11.42 0.76 0.53
N VAL A 84 11.88 1.68 -0.32
CA VAL A 84 12.28 1.40 -1.70
C VAL A 84 13.70 1.96 -1.96
N ASP A 85 14.35 1.47 -3.00
CA ASP A 85 15.70 1.92 -3.34
C ASP A 85 15.72 3.38 -3.80
N SER A 86 14.71 3.81 -4.58
CA SER A 86 14.65 5.17 -5.13
C SER A 86 13.21 5.67 -5.28
N VAL A 87 12.78 6.56 -4.41
CA VAL A 87 11.49 7.25 -4.54
C VAL A 87 11.41 8.09 -5.83
N PRO A 88 12.46 8.83 -6.26
CA PRO A 88 12.40 9.54 -7.53
C PRO A 88 12.11 8.66 -8.75
N GLU A 89 12.65 7.46 -8.80
CA GLU A 89 12.37 6.52 -9.90
C GLU A 89 10.96 5.95 -9.80
N TRP A 90 10.51 5.57 -8.62
CA TRP A 90 9.14 5.11 -8.40
C TRP A 90 8.10 6.19 -8.74
N ARG A 91 8.37 7.45 -8.42
CA ARG A 91 7.50 8.55 -8.82
C ARG A 91 7.28 8.59 -10.34
N LYS A 92 8.35 8.50 -11.12
CA LYS A 92 8.26 8.46 -12.59
C LYS A 92 7.40 7.30 -13.08
N LEU A 93 7.56 6.10 -12.48
CA LEU A 93 6.79 4.91 -12.84
C LEU A 93 5.30 5.06 -12.50
N LEU A 94 4.97 5.61 -11.34
CA LEU A 94 3.59 5.88 -10.91
C LEU A 94 2.92 6.91 -11.83
N GLU A 95 3.58 8.05 -12.06
CA GLU A 95 3.07 9.14 -12.91
C GLU A 95 2.90 8.69 -14.38
N ALA A 96 3.80 7.85 -14.89
CA ALA A 96 3.68 7.26 -16.23
C ALA A 96 2.45 6.35 -16.39
N ARG A 97 1.91 5.84 -15.27
CA ARG A 97 0.64 5.08 -15.22
C ARG A 97 -0.58 5.95 -14.89
N GLY A 98 -0.40 7.26 -14.82
CA GLY A 98 -1.47 8.20 -14.46
C GLY A 98 -1.85 8.16 -12.98
N ILE A 99 -1.00 7.59 -12.11
CA ILE A 99 -1.21 7.58 -10.66
C ILE A 99 -0.67 8.88 -10.10
N GLU A 100 -1.54 9.64 -9.45
CA GLU A 100 -1.17 10.90 -8.81
C GLU A 100 -0.30 10.64 -7.57
N THR A 101 0.78 11.42 -7.43
CA THR A 101 1.68 11.35 -6.30
C THR A 101 1.68 12.65 -5.51
N TYR A 102 1.79 12.56 -4.19
CA TYR A 102 1.74 13.69 -3.27
C TYR A 102 3.01 13.77 -2.45
N GLY A 103 3.46 15.00 -2.25
CA GLY A 103 4.64 15.32 -1.46
C GLY A 103 5.89 15.60 -2.30
N PRO A 104 6.89 16.27 -1.72
CA PRO A 104 8.19 16.45 -2.36
C PRO A 104 8.93 15.10 -2.38
N THR A 105 9.62 14.85 -3.47
CA THR A 105 10.49 13.65 -3.55
C THR A 105 11.74 13.78 -2.69
N TYR A 106 12.05 14.99 -2.26
CA TYR A 106 13.30 15.32 -1.58
C TYR A 106 13.03 16.20 -0.36
N GLU A 107 13.54 15.79 0.77
CA GLU A 107 13.64 16.60 1.98
C GLU A 107 15.07 16.54 2.51
N ARG A 108 15.66 17.69 2.71
CA ARG A 108 16.95 17.77 3.37
C ARG A 108 16.71 17.99 4.86
N ASP A 109 17.11 17.01 5.64
CA ASP A 109 17.12 17.13 7.08
C ASP A 109 18.32 17.99 7.50
N LEU A 110 18.07 19.09 8.24
CA LEU A 110 19.13 19.98 8.69
C LEU A 110 20.02 19.35 9.75
N GLU A 111 19.50 18.38 10.51
CA GLU A 111 20.25 17.63 11.50
C GLU A 111 21.10 16.53 10.87
N TYR A 112 20.61 15.95 9.77
CA TYR A 112 21.26 14.86 9.05
C TYR A 112 21.57 15.29 7.62
N PRO A 113 22.84 15.26 7.20
CA PRO A 113 23.26 15.84 5.91
C PRO A 113 22.83 15.01 4.66
N TRP A 114 22.13 13.89 4.83
CA TRP A 114 21.64 13.05 3.72
C TRP A 114 20.15 13.30 3.46
N ALA A 115 19.79 13.20 2.20
CA ALA A 115 18.43 13.41 1.77
C ALA A 115 17.49 12.26 2.17
N ARG A 116 16.26 12.60 2.51
CA ARG A 116 15.15 11.68 2.68
C ARG A 116 14.11 11.97 1.60
N HIS A 117 13.61 10.92 1.00
CA HIS A 117 12.60 11.00 -0.04
C HIS A 117 11.32 10.29 0.44
N ALA A 118 10.18 10.90 0.24
CA ALA A 118 8.88 10.31 0.56
C ALA A 118 7.81 10.79 -0.43
N ILE A 119 6.93 9.90 -0.85
CA ILE A 119 5.73 10.22 -1.62
C ILE A 119 4.55 9.41 -1.13
N TYR A 120 3.37 10.01 -1.21
CA TYR A 120 2.10 9.32 -1.02
C TYR A 120 1.40 9.13 -2.36
N PHE A 121 0.65 8.06 -2.49
CA PHE A 121 -0.20 7.77 -3.63
C PHE A 121 -1.33 6.83 -3.19
N GLN A 122 -2.26 6.53 -4.08
CA GLN A 122 -3.38 5.63 -3.77
C GLN A 122 -3.32 4.38 -4.64
N ASP A 123 -3.75 3.26 -4.06
CA ASP A 123 -4.05 2.05 -4.81
C ASP A 123 -5.35 2.21 -5.63
N PRO A 124 -5.75 1.22 -6.47
CA PRO A 124 -6.96 1.29 -7.29
C PRO A 124 -8.28 1.46 -6.51
N ASP A 125 -8.30 1.09 -5.25
CA ASP A 125 -9.48 1.20 -4.38
C ASP A 125 -9.44 2.47 -3.49
N GLY A 126 -8.38 3.29 -3.59
CA GLY A 126 -8.21 4.55 -2.89
C GLY A 126 -7.54 4.42 -1.51
N ASN A 127 -6.92 3.28 -1.20
CA ASN A 127 -6.13 3.15 0.02
C ASN A 127 -4.82 3.91 -0.12
N TRP A 128 -4.44 4.62 0.95
CA TRP A 128 -3.21 5.38 0.97
C TRP A 128 -1.99 4.49 1.16
N LEU A 129 -0.98 4.72 0.34
CA LEU A 129 0.33 4.10 0.39
C LEU A 129 1.41 5.18 0.45
N GLU A 130 2.53 4.84 1.06
CA GLU A 130 3.72 5.70 1.14
C GLU A 130 4.94 4.92 0.64
N MET A 131 5.80 5.57 -0.12
CA MET A 131 7.14 5.08 -0.42
C MET A 131 8.17 6.00 0.20
N ILE A 132 9.18 5.40 0.83
CA ILE A 132 10.28 6.11 1.49
C ILE A 132 11.61 5.56 0.98
N SER A 133 12.54 6.44 0.69
CA SER A 133 13.95 6.09 0.48
C SER A 133 14.86 7.13 1.11
N ARG A 134 16.12 6.78 1.30
CA ARG A 134 17.16 7.71 1.77
C ARG A 134 18.37 7.59 0.88
N ASP A 135 19.03 8.71 0.65
CA ASP A 135 20.38 8.68 0.10
C ASP A 135 21.30 7.89 1.02
N PRO A 136 22.34 7.25 0.48
CA PRO A 136 23.31 6.53 1.30
C PRO A 136 23.87 7.43 2.39
N LYS A 137 23.91 6.91 3.61
CA LYS A 137 24.51 7.61 4.73
C LYS A 137 25.99 7.85 4.44
N PRO A 138 26.51 9.11 4.60
CA PRO A 138 27.92 9.38 4.41
C PRO A 138 28.79 8.49 5.30
N GLU A 139 29.89 8.01 4.75
CA GLU A 139 30.85 7.21 5.49
C GLU A 139 31.37 7.98 6.72
N GLY A 140 31.38 7.33 7.88
CA GLY A 140 31.79 7.95 9.15
C GLY A 140 30.71 8.75 9.88
N SER A 141 29.47 8.85 9.37
CA SER A 141 28.37 9.46 10.11
C SER A 141 27.99 8.64 11.36
N THR A 142 27.88 9.29 12.51
CA THR A 142 27.53 8.66 13.80
C THR A 142 26.02 8.64 14.07
N HIS A 143 25.21 9.33 13.28
CA HIS A 143 23.75 9.36 13.43
C HIS A 143 23.11 8.12 12.82
N ASN A 144 22.12 7.53 13.49
CA ASN A 144 21.31 6.39 13.01
C ASN A 144 20.02 6.86 12.33
#